data_3d3d50980068767c18bbcb8d23cc4170
#
_entry.id   3d3d50980068767c18bbcb8d23cc4170
#
_cell.length_a   1.000
_cell.length_b   1.000
_cell.length_c   1.000
_cell.angle_alpha   90.00
_cell.angle_beta   90.00
_cell.angle_gamma   90.00
#
_symmetry.space_group_name_H-M   'P 1'
#
loop_
_entity.id
_entity.type
_entity.pdbx_description
1 polymer ?
#
loop_
_entity_poly.entity_id
_entity_poly.type
_entity_poly.pdbx_seq_one_letter_code
_entity_poly.pdbx_strand_id
1 'polypeptide(L)'
;MLPGILQPIAVWVVWRLASLAISVYLGGSAGRAALFYDSAHYLRIMHRGYGQPRWIMPSHAFFPAVSWLGWPIWKLTDSDLWAVHVVASVTAIAAFICVWGVSKAWRDEVVARRAVVLFALFPSSLFLWAFYSEGIFIALGAGAVWADRRGKRGLAAALLLGIGATRSIGILIPIVIILVRIINQRRVDKWCVIYGASGSVGFLAVLAVMHAQVGDAFAWMKVQKDWGRSPSAPWTTIEQGVHNLWPTKGTVMVPALVARNLDLWCILIVVLGLGYAAFSRRDRFPMETWMLGVAMIVLPLCSSVLASFNRFAFADWVLFPVYASAIGRLPKPWRIVAMSAIAVACVLTAYAMIGRFSIGRFVG
;
A
#
# COMPACT_ATOMS: atom_id res chain seq x y z
N MET A 1 16.20 22.78 11.63
CA MET A 1 15.35 21.89 10.81
C MET A 1 16.23 20.79 10.22
N LEU A 2 15.83 19.52 10.36
CA LEU A 2 16.58 18.40 9.75
C LEU A 2 16.67 18.60 8.23
N PRO A 3 17.82 18.29 7.57
CA PRO A 3 17.93 18.25 6.13
C PRO A 3 16.81 17.40 5.51
N GLY A 4 16.26 17.82 4.37
CA GLY A 4 15.02 17.31 3.79
C GLY A 4 14.79 15.78 3.91
N ILE A 5 15.79 14.96 3.53
CA ILE A 5 15.66 13.48 3.55
C ILE A 5 15.72 12.86 4.95
N LEU A 6 16.27 13.54 5.95
CA LEU A 6 16.33 13.02 7.32
C LEU A 6 14.97 13.03 8.01
N GLN A 7 14.05 13.89 7.56
CA GLN A 7 12.73 13.98 8.16
C GLN A 7 11.87 12.71 7.94
N PRO A 8 11.70 12.17 6.71
CA PRO A 8 10.96 10.93 6.54
C PRO A 8 11.60 9.75 7.28
N ILE A 9 12.92 9.72 7.41
CA ILE A 9 13.62 8.69 8.20
C ILE A 9 13.28 8.85 9.70
N ALA A 10 13.32 10.08 10.23
CA ALA A 10 12.98 10.33 11.62
C ALA A 10 11.51 9.96 11.93
N VAL A 11 10.58 10.30 11.05
CA VAL A 11 9.16 9.92 11.19
C VAL A 11 9.01 8.39 11.16
N TRP A 12 9.72 7.71 10.26
CA TRP A 12 9.75 6.24 10.21
C TRP A 12 10.29 5.64 11.51
N VAL A 13 11.38 6.15 12.07
CA VAL A 13 11.95 5.67 13.35
C VAL A 13 10.93 5.79 14.47
N VAL A 14 10.31 6.97 14.63
CA VAL A 14 9.29 7.19 15.67
C VAL A 14 8.10 6.26 15.47
N TRP A 15 7.59 6.14 14.25
CA TRP A 15 6.51 5.23 13.91
C TRP A 15 6.86 3.77 14.23
N ARG A 16 8.08 3.33 13.86
CA ARG A 16 8.55 1.95 14.08
C ARG A 16 8.62 1.64 15.56
N LEU A 17 9.21 2.54 16.36
CA LEU A 17 9.33 2.37 17.81
C LEU A 17 7.96 2.39 18.49
N ALA A 18 7.07 3.28 18.09
CA ALA A 18 5.72 3.35 18.65
C ALA A 18 4.92 2.07 18.33
N SER A 19 4.95 1.58 17.10
CA SER A 19 4.28 0.34 16.69
C SER A 19 4.82 -0.87 17.44
N LEU A 20 6.13 -0.92 17.66
CA LEU A 20 6.80 -1.97 18.42
C LEU A 20 6.37 -1.94 19.89
N ALA A 21 6.40 -0.75 20.52
CA ALA A 21 6.00 -0.55 21.90
C ALA A 21 4.53 -0.95 22.13
N ILE A 22 3.62 -0.56 21.23
CA ILE A 22 2.21 -0.94 21.30
C ILE A 22 2.07 -2.47 21.20
N SER A 23 2.77 -3.12 20.26
CA SER A 23 2.71 -4.58 20.09
C SER A 23 3.19 -5.32 21.34
N VAL A 24 4.29 -4.87 21.96
CA VAL A 24 4.82 -5.47 23.19
C VAL A 24 3.87 -5.23 24.36
N TYR A 25 3.35 -4.00 24.52
CA TYR A 25 2.41 -3.65 25.60
C TYR A 25 1.13 -4.50 25.53
N LEU A 26 0.64 -4.82 24.33
CA LEU A 26 -0.55 -5.66 24.14
C LEU A 26 -0.30 -7.17 24.25
N GLY A 27 0.87 -7.58 24.78
CA GLY A 27 1.21 -8.98 25.05
C GLY A 27 1.66 -9.76 23.80
N GLY A 28 1.85 -9.07 22.67
CA GLY A 28 2.40 -9.68 21.46
C GLY A 28 3.92 -9.82 21.56
N SER A 29 4.47 -10.92 21.05
CA SER A 29 5.89 -10.90 20.71
C SER A 29 6.04 -10.08 19.44
N ALA A 30 6.74 -8.95 19.53
CA ALA A 30 6.96 -8.03 18.41
C ALA A 30 7.53 -8.72 17.16
N GLY A 31 8.28 -9.79 17.32
CA GLY A 31 8.82 -10.58 16.23
C GLY A 31 7.77 -11.49 15.56
N ARG A 32 6.98 -12.22 16.35
CA ARG A 32 6.05 -13.22 15.83
C ARG A 32 4.80 -12.61 15.19
N ALA A 33 4.33 -11.49 15.68
CA ALA A 33 3.16 -10.83 15.10
C ALA A 33 3.37 -10.48 13.60
N ALA A 34 4.58 -10.13 13.20
CA ALA A 34 4.92 -9.85 11.80
C ALA A 34 4.80 -11.09 10.86
N LEU A 35 4.60 -12.30 11.40
CA LEU A 35 4.50 -13.55 10.64
C LEU A 35 3.04 -13.97 10.36
N PHE A 36 2.04 -13.24 10.90
CA PHE A 36 0.64 -13.66 10.79
C PHE A 36 0.00 -13.29 9.43
N TYR A 37 -1.09 -13.99 9.12
CA TYR A 37 -1.96 -13.78 7.95
C TYR A 37 -1.22 -13.83 6.62
N ASP A 38 -1.26 -12.76 5.83
CA ASP A 38 -0.65 -12.73 4.49
C ASP A 38 0.86 -12.99 4.55
N SER A 39 1.53 -12.63 5.65
CA SER A 39 2.94 -12.96 5.86
C SER A 39 3.20 -14.47 5.76
N ALA A 40 2.26 -15.31 6.23
CA ALA A 40 2.38 -16.76 6.11
C ALA A 40 2.33 -17.23 4.64
N HIS A 41 1.58 -16.54 3.78
CA HIS A 41 1.57 -16.82 2.34
C HIS A 41 2.90 -16.42 1.69
N TYR A 42 3.42 -15.23 2.02
CA TYR A 42 4.72 -14.78 1.50
C TYR A 42 5.89 -15.64 1.99
N LEU A 43 5.86 -16.12 3.24
CA LEU A 43 6.84 -17.07 3.77
C LEU A 43 6.78 -18.41 3.05
N ARG A 44 5.58 -18.92 2.78
CA ARG A 44 5.43 -20.15 1.99
C ARG A 44 5.98 -20.01 0.58
N ILE A 45 5.73 -18.87 -0.08
CA ILE A 45 6.30 -18.59 -1.39
C ILE A 45 7.83 -18.49 -1.30
N MET A 46 8.36 -17.88 -0.26
CA MET A 46 9.81 -17.76 -0.02
C MET A 46 10.49 -19.13 0.10
N HIS A 47 9.88 -20.06 0.85
CA HIS A 47 10.45 -21.37 1.11
C HIS A 47 10.21 -22.39 -0.02
N ARG A 48 9.01 -22.39 -0.61
CA ARG A 48 8.52 -23.48 -1.47
C ARG A 48 7.99 -23.02 -2.83
N GLY A 49 7.98 -21.72 -3.11
CA GLY A 49 7.31 -21.19 -4.28
C GLY A 49 5.80 -21.41 -4.24
N TYR A 50 5.21 -21.60 -5.41
CA TYR A 50 3.76 -21.80 -5.57
C TYR A 50 3.32 -23.28 -5.62
N GLY A 51 4.26 -24.22 -5.69
CA GLY A 51 3.99 -25.67 -5.69
C GLY A 51 3.60 -26.19 -4.30
N GLN A 52 2.40 -25.86 -3.83
CA GLN A 52 1.93 -26.18 -2.48
C GLN A 52 0.96 -27.37 -2.48
N PRO A 53 0.89 -28.14 -1.37
CA PRO A 53 -0.11 -29.20 -1.23
C PRO A 53 -1.55 -28.68 -1.37
N ARG A 54 -2.42 -29.47 -2.00
CA ARG A 54 -3.81 -29.08 -2.31
C ARG A 54 -4.70 -28.78 -1.09
N TRP A 55 -4.36 -29.29 0.09
CA TRP A 55 -5.12 -29.05 1.34
C TRP A 55 -4.77 -27.75 2.05
N ILE A 56 -3.79 -27.00 1.53
CA ILE A 56 -3.42 -25.68 2.07
C ILE A 56 -4.04 -24.64 1.14
N MET A 57 -4.63 -23.57 1.73
CA MET A 57 -5.14 -22.45 0.94
C MET A 57 -4.07 -21.90 0.00
N PRO A 58 -4.31 -21.86 -1.31
CA PRO A 58 -3.28 -21.51 -2.28
C PRO A 58 -2.75 -20.08 -2.10
N SER A 59 -1.43 -19.92 -2.21
CA SER A 59 -0.78 -18.59 -2.12
C SER A 59 -0.71 -17.86 -3.46
N HIS A 60 -1.40 -18.36 -4.49
CA HIS A 60 -1.31 -17.80 -5.85
C HIS A 60 -1.83 -16.36 -5.97
N ALA A 61 -2.70 -15.89 -5.05
CA ALA A 61 -3.15 -14.50 -5.00
C ALA A 61 -2.03 -13.51 -4.63
N PHE A 62 -0.93 -14.00 -4.05
CA PHE A 62 0.16 -13.19 -3.52
C PHE A 62 1.34 -13.15 -4.48
N PHE A 63 1.75 -11.96 -4.88
CA PHE A 63 2.84 -11.75 -5.82
C PHE A 63 4.20 -11.80 -5.09
N PRO A 64 5.26 -12.37 -5.70
CA PRO A 64 6.41 -12.89 -4.97
C PRO A 64 7.50 -11.88 -4.62
N ALA A 65 7.38 -10.60 -4.97
CA ALA A 65 8.47 -9.63 -4.80
C ALA A 65 9.03 -9.59 -3.37
N VAL A 66 8.16 -9.62 -2.35
CA VAL A 66 8.57 -9.64 -0.93
C VAL A 66 9.32 -10.93 -0.61
N SER A 67 8.80 -12.06 -1.08
CA SER A 67 9.40 -13.38 -0.88
C SER A 67 10.75 -13.49 -1.57
N TRP A 68 10.88 -12.94 -2.78
CA TRP A 68 12.16 -12.91 -3.50
C TRP A 68 13.23 -12.06 -2.79
N LEU A 69 12.82 -10.94 -2.19
CA LEU A 69 13.71 -10.12 -1.37
C LEU A 69 14.09 -10.81 -0.05
N GLY A 70 13.17 -11.56 0.55
CA GLY A 70 13.41 -12.27 1.80
C GLY A 70 14.27 -13.52 1.64
N TRP A 71 14.18 -14.20 0.49
CA TRP A 71 14.87 -15.46 0.25
C TRP A 71 16.39 -15.43 0.48
N PRO A 72 17.17 -14.46 -0.06
CA PRO A 72 18.61 -14.41 0.20
C PRO A 72 18.94 -14.16 1.67
N ILE A 73 18.15 -13.34 2.37
CA ILE A 73 18.35 -13.07 3.79
C ILE A 73 18.09 -14.34 4.61
N TRP A 74 16.99 -15.03 4.31
CA TRP A 74 16.68 -16.31 4.94
C TRP A 74 17.79 -17.34 4.69
N LYS A 75 18.30 -17.45 3.46
CA LYS A 75 19.41 -18.37 3.12
C LYS A 75 20.68 -18.07 3.89
N LEU A 76 20.96 -16.81 4.20
CA LEU A 76 22.16 -16.39 4.93
C LEU A 76 22.01 -16.56 6.45
N THR A 77 20.78 -16.41 6.98
CA THR A 77 20.54 -16.33 8.44
C THR A 77 19.81 -17.55 9.00
N ASP A 78 19.25 -18.41 8.16
CA ASP A 78 18.33 -19.50 8.49
C ASP A 78 17.19 -19.06 9.42
N SER A 79 16.72 -17.80 9.25
CA SER A 79 15.73 -17.19 10.12
C SER A 79 14.67 -16.41 9.34
N ASP A 80 13.41 -16.84 9.48
CA ASP A 80 12.25 -16.12 8.96
C ASP A 80 12.12 -14.73 9.60
N LEU A 81 12.43 -14.61 10.89
CA LEU A 81 12.35 -13.33 11.59
C LEU A 81 13.31 -12.30 11.01
N TRP A 82 14.53 -12.69 10.71
CA TRP A 82 15.48 -11.79 10.06
C TRP A 82 15.03 -11.41 8.65
N ALA A 83 14.61 -12.37 7.83
CA ALA A 83 14.10 -12.09 6.50
C ALA A 83 12.93 -11.09 6.54
N VAL A 84 11.93 -11.33 7.39
CA VAL A 84 10.76 -10.48 7.56
C VAL A 84 11.14 -9.07 8.01
N HIS A 85 11.90 -8.95 9.10
CA HIS A 85 12.17 -7.64 9.69
C HIS A 85 13.11 -6.78 8.84
N VAL A 86 14.09 -7.38 8.18
CA VAL A 86 14.99 -6.65 7.27
C VAL A 86 14.22 -6.16 6.04
N VAL A 87 13.46 -7.04 5.37
CA VAL A 87 12.69 -6.65 4.18
C VAL A 87 11.63 -5.60 4.54
N ALA A 88 10.85 -5.82 5.61
CA ALA A 88 9.84 -4.86 6.05
C ALA A 88 10.46 -3.50 6.39
N SER A 89 11.60 -3.47 7.10
CA SER A 89 12.26 -2.21 7.47
C SER A 89 12.82 -1.47 6.25
N VAL A 90 13.52 -2.16 5.36
CA VAL A 90 14.13 -1.56 4.16
C VAL A 90 13.04 -1.02 3.23
N THR A 91 12.01 -1.80 2.96
CA THR A 91 10.91 -1.38 2.07
C THR A 91 10.06 -0.26 2.69
N ALA A 92 9.85 -0.27 4.01
CA ALA A 92 9.17 0.80 4.71
C ALA A 92 9.96 2.12 4.66
N ILE A 93 11.26 2.12 4.99
CA ILE A 93 12.11 3.33 4.88
C ILE A 93 12.05 3.88 3.45
N ALA A 94 12.20 3.02 2.45
CA ALA A 94 12.12 3.42 1.06
C ALA A 94 10.74 4.03 0.72
N ALA A 95 9.64 3.45 1.21
CA ALA A 95 8.30 3.98 1.03
C ALA A 95 8.15 5.39 1.65
N PHE A 96 8.60 5.59 2.89
CA PHE A 96 8.57 6.90 3.55
C PHE A 96 9.35 7.96 2.77
N ILE A 97 10.55 7.62 2.30
CA ILE A 97 11.40 8.51 1.48
C ILE A 97 10.71 8.83 0.14
N CYS A 98 10.13 7.83 -0.54
CA CYS A 98 9.50 8.01 -1.84
C CYS A 98 8.19 8.80 -1.74
N VAL A 99 7.36 8.57 -0.71
CA VAL A 99 6.16 9.38 -0.45
C VAL A 99 6.53 10.83 -0.18
N TRP A 100 7.57 11.10 0.63
CA TRP A 100 8.08 12.44 0.83
C TRP A 100 8.57 13.04 -0.50
N GLY A 101 9.36 12.29 -1.26
CA GLY A 101 9.97 12.76 -2.52
C GLY A 101 8.93 13.12 -3.58
N VAL A 102 7.92 12.29 -3.80
CA VAL A 102 6.84 12.56 -4.76
C VAL A 102 5.96 13.71 -4.29
N SER A 103 5.66 13.79 -3.00
CA SER A 103 4.89 14.89 -2.41
C SER A 103 5.58 16.22 -2.61
N LYS A 104 6.91 16.26 -2.40
CA LYS A 104 7.74 17.44 -2.65
C LYS A 104 7.80 17.82 -4.13
N ALA A 105 7.86 16.83 -5.02
CA ALA A 105 7.89 17.04 -6.46
C ALA A 105 6.55 17.56 -7.02
N TRP A 106 5.43 17.14 -6.41
CA TRP A 106 4.09 17.60 -6.80
C TRP A 106 3.72 18.96 -6.22
N ARG A 107 4.23 19.28 -5.03
CA ARG A 107 3.87 20.49 -4.28
C ARG A 107 5.12 21.21 -3.75
N ASP A 108 5.41 20.99 -2.50
CA ASP A 108 6.52 21.64 -1.78
C ASP A 108 6.97 20.81 -0.57
N GLU A 109 8.02 21.29 0.08
CA GLU A 109 8.59 20.64 1.28
C GLU A 109 7.62 20.62 2.46
N VAL A 110 6.75 21.62 2.61
CA VAL A 110 5.82 21.73 3.75
C VAL A 110 4.72 20.69 3.60
N VAL A 111 4.20 20.51 2.38
CA VAL A 111 3.23 19.45 2.06
C VAL A 111 3.88 18.08 2.22
N ALA A 112 5.11 17.91 1.74
CA ALA A 112 5.82 16.64 1.87
C ALA A 112 5.99 16.19 3.34
N ARG A 113 6.34 17.13 4.22
CA ARG A 113 6.46 16.86 5.67
C ARG A 113 5.15 16.41 6.30
N ARG A 114 4.05 17.07 5.97
CA ARG A 114 2.73 16.67 6.47
C ARG A 114 2.27 15.33 5.87
N ALA A 115 2.52 15.12 4.59
CA ALA A 115 2.17 13.88 3.91
C ALA A 115 2.81 12.66 4.57
N VAL A 116 4.09 12.74 4.94
CA VAL A 116 4.80 11.66 5.63
C VAL A 116 4.25 11.41 7.03
N VAL A 117 3.85 12.45 7.76
CA VAL A 117 3.20 12.30 9.07
C VAL A 117 1.84 11.63 8.91
N LEU A 118 1.02 12.04 7.94
CA LEU A 118 -0.27 11.39 7.66
C LEU A 118 -0.07 9.92 7.21
N PHE A 119 0.95 9.64 6.42
CA PHE A 119 1.31 8.29 6.00
C PHE A 119 1.66 7.40 7.20
N ALA A 120 2.46 7.90 8.14
CA ALA A 120 2.81 7.18 9.36
C ALA A 120 1.59 6.94 10.28
N LEU A 121 0.71 7.94 10.39
CA LEU A 121 -0.47 7.88 11.27
C LEU A 121 -1.58 6.99 10.71
N PHE A 122 -1.63 6.75 9.39
CA PHE A 122 -2.70 5.96 8.80
C PHE A 122 -2.76 4.56 9.44
N PRO A 123 -3.93 4.08 9.89
CA PRO A 123 -4.02 2.83 10.66
C PRO A 123 -3.41 1.62 9.95
N SER A 124 -3.59 1.52 8.63
CA SER A 124 -3.03 0.43 7.83
C SER A 124 -1.53 0.55 7.58
N SER A 125 -0.84 1.58 8.12
CA SER A 125 0.63 1.64 8.11
C SER A 125 1.26 0.45 8.85
N LEU A 126 0.51 -0.23 9.73
CA LEU A 126 0.94 -1.47 10.38
C LEU A 126 1.42 -2.53 9.37
N PHE A 127 0.87 -2.56 8.15
CA PHE A 127 1.28 -3.51 7.10
C PHE A 127 2.69 -3.23 6.54
N LEU A 128 3.28 -2.09 6.84
CA LEU A 128 4.71 -1.84 6.60
C LEU A 128 5.63 -2.51 7.63
N TRP A 129 5.07 -2.97 8.74
CA TRP A 129 5.81 -3.66 9.78
C TRP A 129 5.86 -5.18 9.56
N ALA A 130 4.87 -5.74 8.90
CA ALA A 130 4.74 -7.16 8.60
C ALA A 130 5.38 -7.51 7.23
N PHE A 131 5.48 -8.81 6.93
CA PHE A 131 6.03 -9.30 5.66
C PHE A 131 4.98 -9.21 4.55
N TYR A 132 4.70 -7.98 4.14
CA TYR A 132 3.62 -7.60 3.24
C TYR A 132 4.15 -6.83 2.03
N SER A 133 3.38 -6.77 0.94
CA SER A 133 3.81 -6.14 -0.31
C SER A 133 3.62 -4.62 -0.35
N GLU A 134 2.95 -4.02 0.62
CA GLU A 134 2.63 -2.58 0.63
C GLU A 134 3.90 -1.71 0.60
N GLY A 135 4.89 -2.04 1.43
CA GLY A 135 6.13 -1.26 1.52
C GLY A 135 6.88 -1.19 0.19
N ILE A 136 7.13 -2.35 -0.43
CA ILE A 136 7.83 -2.41 -1.72
C ILE A 136 7.01 -1.81 -2.85
N PHE A 137 5.68 -2.04 -2.88
CA PHE A 137 4.79 -1.48 -3.89
C PHE A 137 4.82 0.06 -3.87
N ILE A 138 4.66 0.65 -2.68
CA ILE A 138 4.69 2.11 -2.49
C ILE A 138 6.07 2.67 -2.84
N ALA A 139 7.14 2.03 -2.37
CA ALA A 139 8.51 2.46 -2.65
C ALA A 139 8.81 2.51 -4.15
N LEU A 140 8.48 1.44 -4.88
CA LEU A 140 8.73 1.35 -6.31
C LEU A 140 7.81 2.30 -7.10
N GLY A 141 6.52 2.34 -6.79
CA GLY A 141 5.54 3.15 -7.52
C GLY A 141 5.75 4.65 -7.30
N ALA A 142 5.76 5.11 -6.04
CA ALA A 142 6.01 6.51 -5.71
C ALA A 142 7.43 6.94 -6.10
N GLY A 143 8.41 6.05 -5.96
CA GLY A 143 9.79 6.28 -6.38
C GLY A 143 9.93 6.46 -7.88
N ALA A 144 9.24 5.66 -8.70
CA ALA A 144 9.25 5.78 -10.15
C ALA A 144 8.65 7.12 -10.61
N VAL A 145 7.50 7.51 -10.04
CA VAL A 145 6.88 8.81 -10.32
C VAL A 145 7.81 9.97 -9.88
N TRP A 146 8.40 9.88 -8.70
CA TRP A 146 9.35 10.88 -8.22
C TRP A 146 10.58 10.99 -9.12
N ALA A 147 11.16 9.87 -9.54
CA ALA A 147 12.33 9.83 -10.43
C ALA A 147 12.00 10.43 -11.82
N ASP A 148 10.85 10.07 -12.41
CA ASP A 148 10.41 10.63 -13.70
C ASP A 148 10.21 12.14 -13.61
N ARG A 149 9.55 12.63 -12.56
CA ARG A 149 9.37 14.08 -12.30
C ARG A 149 10.68 14.84 -12.13
N ARG A 150 11.73 14.17 -11.65
CA ARG A 150 13.09 14.73 -11.52
C ARG A 150 13.91 14.58 -12.79
N GLY A 151 13.34 14.09 -13.89
CA GLY A 151 14.05 13.81 -15.14
C GLY A 151 14.98 12.60 -15.07
N LYS A 152 15.02 11.86 -13.96
CA LYS A 152 15.85 10.66 -13.77
C LYS A 152 15.15 9.43 -14.37
N ARG A 153 14.89 9.48 -15.67
CA ARG A 153 14.05 8.50 -16.38
C ARG A 153 14.60 7.08 -16.34
N GLY A 154 15.93 6.91 -16.40
CA GLY A 154 16.58 5.60 -16.24
C GLY A 154 16.30 4.97 -14.88
N LEU A 155 16.33 5.78 -13.80
CA LEU A 155 15.97 5.33 -12.46
C LEU A 155 14.48 4.98 -12.38
N ALA A 156 13.60 5.78 -13.00
CA ALA A 156 12.17 5.47 -13.07
C ALA A 156 11.94 4.10 -13.75
N ALA A 157 12.58 3.85 -14.90
CA ALA A 157 12.53 2.56 -15.59
C ALA A 157 13.03 1.41 -14.72
N ALA A 158 14.15 1.58 -14.01
CA ALA A 158 14.69 0.57 -13.11
C ALA A 158 13.73 0.24 -11.96
N LEU A 159 13.07 1.23 -11.38
CA LEU A 159 12.06 1.01 -10.32
C LEU A 159 10.80 0.30 -10.87
N LEU A 160 10.43 0.58 -12.11
CA LEU A 160 9.30 -0.09 -12.76
C LEU A 160 9.56 -1.57 -13.06
N LEU A 161 10.82 -2.04 -13.17
CA LEU A 161 11.13 -3.45 -13.41
C LEU A 161 10.50 -4.39 -12.37
N GLY A 162 10.49 -3.98 -11.10
CA GLY A 162 9.98 -4.80 -10.00
C GLY A 162 8.49 -4.60 -9.70
N ILE A 163 7.87 -3.52 -10.20
CA ILE A 163 6.52 -3.12 -9.74
C ILE A 163 5.46 -4.18 -10.01
N GLY A 164 5.50 -4.83 -11.18
CA GLY A 164 4.58 -5.88 -11.58
C GLY A 164 4.70 -7.17 -10.76
N ALA A 165 5.82 -7.39 -10.07
CA ALA A 165 6.01 -8.54 -9.19
C ALA A 165 5.53 -8.29 -7.76
N THR A 166 5.12 -7.06 -7.43
CA THR A 166 4.66 -6.70 -6.07
C THR A 166 3.20 -7.03 -5.83
N ARG A 167 2.34 -6.66 -6.77
CA ARG A 167 0.87 -6.83 -6.73
C ARG A 167 0.33 -6.84 -8.15
N SER A 168 -0.83 -7.45 -8.37
CA SER A 168 -1.49 -7.45 -9.69
C SER A 168 -1.79 -6.05 -10.21
N ILE A 169 -2.15 -5.11 -9.33
CA ILE A 169 -2.38 -3.70 -9.68
C ILE A 169 -1.09 -2.95 -10.04
N GLY A 170 0.08 -3.51 -9.76
CA GLY A 170 1.37 -2.86 -10.03
C GLY A 170 1.59 -2.52 -11.49
N ILE A 171 1.02 -3.31 -12.42
CA ILE A 171 1.09 -3.05 -13.86
C ILE A 171 0.38 -1.76 -14.27
N LEU A 172 -0.57 -1.26 -13.47
CA LEU A 172 -1.29 -0.03 -13.78
C LEU A 172 -0.41 1.23 -13.60
N ILE A 173 0.62 1.17 -12.77
CA ILE A 173 1.49 2.32 -12.51
C ILE A 173 2.23 2.78 -13.79
N PRO A 174 2.99 1.92 -14.49
CA PRO A 174 3.63 2.31 -15.74
C PRO A 174 2.60 2.73 -16.81
N ILE A 175 1.43 2.09 -16.88
CA ILE A 175 0.36 2.46 -17.82
C ILE A 175 -0.06 3.91 -17.59
N VAL A 176 -0.34 4.31 -16.34
CA VAL A 176 -0.73 5.69 -16.03
C VAL A 176 0.39 6.68 -16.35
N ILE A 177 1.64 6.37 -15.97
CA ILE A 177 2.80 7.23 -16.28
C ILE A 177 2.92 7.45 -17.79
N ILE A 178 2.77 6.38 -18.58
CA ILE A 178 2.82 6.43 -20.06
C ILE A 178 1.66 7.28 -20.60
N LEU A 179 0.43 7.03 -20.15
CA LEU A 179 -0.75 7.78 -20.60
C LEU A 179 -0.61 9.27 -20.32
N VAL A 180 -0.23 9.65 -19.10
CA VAL A 180 0.01 11.04 -18.73
C VAL A 180 1.10 11.67 -19.60
N ARG A 181 2.15 10.91 -19.89
CA ARG A 181 3.25 11.36 -20.74
C ARG A 181 2.78 11.61 -22.17
N ILE A 182 2.01 10.67 -22.75
CA ILE A 182 1.43 10.81 -24.09
C ILE A 182 0.50 12.03 -24.17
N ILE A 183 -0.39 12.19 -23.19
CA ILE A 183 -1.34 13.30 -23.15
C ILE A 183 -0.60 14.65 -23.08
N ASN A 184 0.41 14.76 -22.23
CA ASN A 184 1.17 16.00 -22.04
C ASN A 184 2.05 16.35 -23.24
N GLN A 185 2.65 15.36 -23.91
CA GLN A 185 3.59 15.57 -25.02
C GLN A 185 2.94 15.42 -26.39
N ARG A 186 1.70 14.89 -26.45
CA ARG A 186 0.97 14.56 -27.68
C ARG A 186 1.75 13.67 -28.65
N ARG A 187 2.65 12.85 -28.10
CA ARG A 187 3.47 11.89 -28.87
C ARG A 187 3.90 10.72 -28.00
N VAL A 188 4.13 9.57 -28.63
CA VAL A 188 4.80 8.41 -28.03
C VAL A 188 6.30 8.61 -28.22
N ASP A 189 7.04 8.73 -27.15
CA ASP A 189 8.50 8.81 -27.16
C ASP A 189 9.13 7.48 -26.72
N LYS A 190 10.47 7.37 -26.83
CA LYS A 190 11.20 6.16 -26.43
C LYS A 190 10.96 5.76 -24.98
N TRP A 191 10.67 6.72 -24.08
CA TRP A 191 10.43 6.44 -22.68
C TRP A 191 9.09 5.78 -22.42
N CYS A 192 8.09 6.04 -23.27
CA CYS A 192 6.84 5.30 -23.22
C CYS A 192 7.08 3.79 -23.47
N VAL A 193 7.91 3.46 -24.45
CA VAL A 193 8.28 2.06 -24.77
C VAL A 193 9.12 1.46 -23.64
N ILE A 194 10.14 2.18 -23.16
CA ILE A 194 11.01 1.71 -22.08
C ILE A 194 10.20 1.47 -20.80
N TYR A 195 9.31 2.38 -20.40
CA TYR A 195 8.47 2.21 -19.21
C TYR A 195 7.47 1.05 -19.35
N GLY A 196 6.90 0.88 -20.55
CA GLY A 196 6.03 -0.27 -20.82
C GLY A 196 6.79 -1.59 -20.71
N ALA A 197 7.93 -1.68 -21.37
CA ALA A 197 8.79 -2.87 -21.29
C ALA A 197 9.25 -3.14 -19.83
N SER A 198 9.78 -2.12 -19.15
CA SER A 198 10.22 -2.26 -17.75
C SER A 198 9.09 -2.69 -16.83
N GLY A 199 7.92 -2.04 -16.91
CA GLY A 199 6.77 -2.36 -16.07
C GLY A 199 6.20 -3.76 -16.30
N SER A 200 6.38 -4.30 -17.50
CA SER A 200 5.94 -5.65 -17.84
C SER A 200 6.86 -6.75 -17.31
N VAL A 201 8.14 -6.48 -17.12
CA VAL A 201 9.13 -7.51 -16.73
C VAL A 201 8.75 -8.24 -15.45
N GLY A 202 8.45 -7.50 -14.36
CA GLY A 202 8.07 -8.11 -13.09
C GLY A 202 6.79 -8.93 -13.19
N PHE A 203 5.81 -8.45 -13.93
CA PHE A 203 4.54 -9.16 -14.13
C PHE A 203 4.73 -10.44 -14.97
N LEU A 204 5.47 -10.35 -16.06
CA LEU A 204 5.79 -11.51 -16.90
C LEU A 204 6.61 -12.56 -16.15
N ALA A 205 7.55 -12.13 -15.29
CA ALA A 205 8.28 -13.04 -14.42
C ALA A 205 7.35 -13.81 -13.48
N VAL A 206 6.34 -13.14 -12.91
CA VAL A 206 5.32 -13.81 -12.07
C VAL A 206 4.53 -14.84 -12.88
N LEU A 207 4.07 -14.48 -14.08
CA LEU A 207 3.34 -15.41 -14.97
C LEU A 207 4.20 -16.63 -15.33
N ALA A 208 5.47 -16.40 -15.65
CA ALA A 208 6.41 -17.48 -16.00
C ALA A 208 6.65 -18.42 -14.80
N VAL A 209 6.84 -17.88 -13.60
CA VAL A 209 7.03 -18.69 -12.38
C VAL A 209 5.76 -19.47 -12.04
N MET A 210 4.57 -18.86 -12.14
CA MET A 210 3.30 -19.58 -11.93
C MET A 210 3.10 -20.68 -12.96
N HIS A 211 3.37 -20.41 -14.24
CA HIS A 211 3.30 -21.43 -15.27
C HIS A 211 4.27 -22.59 -14.99
N ALA A 212 5.51 -22.30 -14.64
CA ALA A 212 6.52 -23.32 -14.37
C ALA A 212 6.21 -24.18 -13.12
N GLN A 213 5.63 -23.59 -12.07
CA GLN A 213 5.43 -24.27 -10.79
C GLN A 213 4.02 -24.86 -10.61
N VAL A 214 3.01 -24.29 -11.27
CA VAL A 214 1.58 -24.64 -11.12
C VAL A 214 0.99 -25.20 -12.42
N GLY A 215 1.65 -24.98 -13.55
CA GLY A 215 1.14 -25.32 -14.89
C GLY A 215 0.15 -24.28 -15.45
N ASP A 216 -0.08 -23.16 -14.72
CA ASP A 216 -1.06 -22.16 -15.10
C ASP A 216 -0.54 -20.74 -14.78
N ALA A 217 -0.22 -19.97 -15.83
CA ALA A 217 0.25 -18.59 -15.69
C ALA A 217 -0.80 -17.65 -15.04
N PHE A 218 -2.07 -17.97 -15.16
CA PHE A 218 -3.20 -17.18 -14.65
C PHE A 218 -3.80 -17.73 -13.35
N ALA A 219 -3.09 -18.62 -12.65
CA ALA A 219 -3.53 -19.18 -11.36
C ALA A 219 -3.89 -18.07 -10.34
N TRP A 220 -3.21 -16.93 -10.38
CA TRP A 220 -3.50 -15.78 -9.50
C TRP A 220 -4.90 -15.17 -9.70
N MET A 221 -5.46 -15.25 -10.91
CA MET A 221 -6.84 -14.82 -11.17
C MET A 221 -7.86 -15.86 -10.71
N LYS A 222 -7.58 -17.15 -10.98
CA LYS A 222 -8.50 -18.24 -10.66
C LYS A 222 -8.69 -18.39 -9.16
N VAL A 223 -7.64 -18.23 -8.37
CA VAL A 223 -7.66 -18.32 -6.91
C VAL A 223 -8.49 -17.22 -6.24
N GLN A 224 -8.81 -16.12 -6.93
CA GLN A 224 -9.64 -15.05 -6.34
C GLN A 224 -11.02 -15.57 -5.92
N LYS A 225 -11.55 -16.60 -6.59
CA LYS A 225 -12.82 -17.24 -6.22
C LYS A 225 -12.75 -17.90 -4.84
N ASP A 226 -11.60 -18.46 -4.47
CA ASP A 226 -11.38 -19.11 -3.16
C ASP A 226 -11.38 -18.06 -2.03
N TRP A 227 -11.15 -16.79 -2.38
CA TRP A 227 -11.24 -15.63 -1.50
C TRP A 227 -12.61 -14.94 -1.55
N GLY A 228 -13.61 -15.60 -2.16
CA GLY A 228 -14.96 -15.06 -2.33
C GLY A 228 -15.05 -13.87 -3.28
N ARG A 229 -14.01 -13.62 -4.08
CA ARG A 229 -13.94 -12.48 -5.01
C ARG A 229 -14.42 -12.90 -6.40
N SER A 230 -15.30 -12.07 -6.96
CA SER A 230 -15.78 -12.21 -8.34
C SER A 230 -15.82 -10.83 -9.01
N PRO A 231 -15.69 -10.74 -10.33
CA PRO A 231 -15.89 -9.50 -11.03
C PRO A 231 -17.28 -8.92 -10.74
N SER A 232 -17.34 -7.67 -10.32
CA SER A 232 -18.59 -6.97 -9.99
C SER A 232 -18.48 -5.48 -10.31
N ALA A 233 -19.62 -4.80 -10.35
CA ALA A 233 -19.61 -3.34 -10.46
C ALA A 233 -19.15 -2.71 -9.12
N PRO A 234 -18.46 -1.55 -9.12
CA PRO A 234 -17.97 -0.91 -7.91
C PRO A 234 -19.06 -0.66 -6.87
N TRP A 235 -20.26 -0.28 -7.30
CA TRP A 235 -21.40 -0.03 -6.40
C TRP A 235 -21.89 -1.29 -5.70
N THR A 236 -21.82 -2.47 -6.34
CA THR A 236 -22.18 -3.74 -5.71
C THR A 236 -21.22 -4.08 -4.56
N THR A 237 -19.92 -3.84 -4.76
CA THR A 237 -18.92 -4.03 -3.70
C THR A 237 -19.16 -3.07 -2.52
N ILE A 238 -19.53 -1.82 -2.79
CA ILE A 238 -19.85 -0.83 -1.77
C ILE A 238 -21.13 -1.22 -1.02
N GLU A 239 -22.18 -1.61 -1.75
CA GLU A 239 -23.46 -2.03 -1.19
C GLU A 239 -23.28 -3.20 -0.23
N GLN A 240 -22.53 -4.23 -0.62
CA GLN A 240 -22.18 -5.35 0.26
C GLN A 240 -21.42 -4.90 1.52
N GLY A 241 -20.49 -3.96 1.37
CA GLY A 241 -19.80 -3.35 2.49
C GLY A 241 -20.76 -2.66 3.45
N VAL A 242 -21.76 -1.91 2.94
CA VAL A 242 -22.78 -1.24 3.74
C VAL A 242 -23.71 -2.24 4.43
N HIS A 243 -24.14 -3.30 3.73
CA HIS A 243 -24.94 -4.35 4.35
C HIS A 243 -24.23 -5.05 5.53
N ASN A 244 -22.90 -5.15 5.47
CA ASN A 244 -22.10 -5.73 6.55
C ASN A 244 -21.86 -4.79 7.74
N LEU A 245 -22.32 -3.52 7.68
CA LEU A 245 -22.21 -2.55 8.77
C LEU A 245 -23.09 -2.89 9.98
N TRP A 246 -24.24 -3.53 9.77
CA TRP A 246 -25.21 -3.81 10.81
C TRP A 246 -24.76 -4.98 11.67
N PRO A 247 -24.51 -4.79 12.98
CA PRO A 247 -24.18 -5.89 13.87
C PRO A 247 -25.38 -6.82 14.01
N THR A 248 -25.25 -8.03 13.54
CA THR A 248 -26.32 -9.03 13.58
C THR A 248 -26.65 -9.54 14.98
N LYS A 249 -25.87 -9.30 16.01
CA LYS A 249 -26.17 -9.46 17.46
C LYS A 249 -24.96 -9.14 18.34
N GLY A 250 -25.18 -8.41 19.43
CA GLY A 250 -24.21 -8.18 20.54
C GLY A 250 -23.70 -6.74 20.65
N THR A 251 -23.46 -6.31 21.86
CA THR A 251 -22.83 -5.02 22.21
C THR A 251 -21.40 -4.99 21.69
N VAL A 252 -21.13 -4.20 20.67
CA VAL A 252 -19.79 -4.04 20.10
C VAL A 252 -19.17 -2.77 20.67
N MET A 253 -18.02 -2.87 21.31
CA MET A 253 -17.27 -1.72 21.75
C MET A 253 -16.86 -0.84 20.54
N VAL A 254 -16.95 0.47 20.70
CA VAL A 254 -16.68 1.49 19.65
C VAL A 254 -15.38 1.24 18.86
N PRO A 255 -14.23 0.87 19.48
CA PRO A 255 -13.01 0.57 18.72
C PRO A 255 -13.13 -0.61 17.76
N ALA A 256 -13.90 -1.64 18.13
CA ALA A 256 -14.14 -2.79 17.25
C ALA A 256 -15.08 -2.43 16.10
N LEU A 257 -16.04 -1.51 16.32
CA LEU A 257 -16.92 -0.99 15.28
C LEU A 257 -16.14 -0.18 14.25
N VAL A 258 -15.22 0.69 14.68
CA VAL A 258 -14.37 1.49 13.79
C VAL A 258 -13.44 0.60 12.98
N ALA A 259 -12.77 -0.36 13.61
CA ALA A 259 -11.88 -1.28 12.90
C ALA A 259 -12.63 -2.17 11.88
N ARG A 260 -13.87 -2.59 12.22
CA ARG A 260 -14.72 -3.37 11.32
C ARG A 260 -15.23 -2.57 10.13
N ASN A 261 -15.42 -1.26 10.31
CA ASN A 261 -15.95 -0.37 9.28
C ASN A 261 -14.86 0.46 8.59
N LEU A 262 -13.58 0.19 8.90
CA LEU A 262 -12.46 0.95 8.36
C LEU A 262 -12.43 0.93 6.83
N ASP A 263 -12.79 -0.19 6.21
CA ASP A 263 -12.86 -0.31 4.75
C ASP A 263 -13.85 0.67 4.12
N LEU A 264 -15.02 0.88 4.74
CA LEU A 264 -15.99 1.86 4.27
C LEU A 264 -15.54 3.31 4.49
N TRP A 265 -14.95 3.62 5.66
CA TRP A 265 -14.36 4.93 5.89
C TRP A 265 -13.25 5.22 4.87
N CYS A 266 -12.48 4.20 4.48
CA CYS A 266 -11.46 4.33 3.46
C CYS A 266 -12.05 4.66 2.08
N ILE A 267 -13.24 4.15 1.72
CA ILE A 267 -13.92 4.58 0.47
C ILE A 267 -14.18 6.08 0.51
N LEU A 268 -14.76 6.58 1.60
CA LEU A 268 -15.04 8.01 1.74
C LEU A 268 -13.76 8.84 1.66
N ILE A 269 -12.70 8.43 2.36
CA ILE A 269 -11.38 9.06 2.31
C ILE A 269 -10.87 9.09 0.88
N VAL A 270 -10.91 7.98 0.16
CA VAL A 270 -10.42 7.91 -1.23
C VAL A 270 -11.24 8.83 -2.14
N VAL A 271 -12.56 8.74 -2.11
CA VAL A 271 -13.45 9.55 -2.97
C VAL A 271 -13.25 11.04 -2.73
N LEU A 272 -13.23 11.47 -1.46
CA LEU A 272 -13.03 12.90 -1.11
C LEU A 272 -11.61 13.35 -1.51
N GLY A 273 -10.58 12.54 -1.28
CA GLY A 273 -9.20 12.86 -1.65
C GLY A 273 -9.02 12.99 -3.16
N LEU A 274 -9.49 12.00 -3.93
CA LEU A 274 -9.36 12.04 -5.39
C LEU A 274 -10.24 13.14 -6.02
N GLY A 275 -11.44 13.36 -5.48
CA GLY A 275 -12.28 14.48 -5.87
C GLY A 275 -11.58 15.83 -5.63
N TYR A 276 -10.96 16.00 -4.45
CA TYR A 276 -10.15 17.19 -4.19
C TYR A 276 -8.98 17.32 -5.16
N ALA A 277 -8.26 16.26 -5.44
CA ALA A 277 -7.14 16.28 -6.37
C ALA A 277 -7.57 16.66 -7.81
N ALA A 278 -8.73 16.16 -8.25
CA ALA A 278 -9.25 16.40 -9.60
C ALA A 278 -9.82 17.83 -9.77
N PHE A 279 -10.51 18.36 -8.75
CA PHE A 279 -11.29 19.59 -8.89
C PHE A 279 -10.72 20.80 -8.15
N SER A 280 -9.65 20.65 -7.34
CA SER A 280 -9.05 21.76 -6.63
C SER A 280 -8.34 22.74 -7.57
N ARG A 281 -8.99 23.88 -7.82
CA ARG A 281 -8.38 24.98 -8.61
C ARG A 281 -7.20 25.65 -7.90
N ARG A 282 -7.12 25.55 -6.57
CA ARG A 282 -6.09 26.20 -5.75
C ARG A 282 -4.79 25.39 -5.72
N ASP A 283 -4.90 24.07 -5.63
CA ASP A 283 -3.72 23.20 -5.47
C ASP A 283 -3.19 22.67 -6.80
N ARG A 284 -4.02 22.60 -7.84
CA ARG A 284 -3.65 22.22 -9.21
C ARG A 284 -2.73 20.99 -9.23
N PHE A 285 -3.21 19.89 -8.65
CA PHE A 285 -2.48 18.65 -8.70
C PHE A 285 -2.26 18.20 -10.16
N PRO A 286 -1.08 17.60 -10.46
CA PRO A 286 -0.88 17.02 -11.78
C PRO A 286 -1.94 15.95 -12.08
N MET A 287 -2.29 15.80 -13.36
CA MET A 287 -3.28 14.81 -13.81
C MET A 287 -2.94 13.40 -13.34
N GLU A 288 -1.67 13.05 -13.29
CA GLU A 288 -1.20 11.75 -12.81
C GLU A 288 -1.62 11.44 -11.38
N THR A 289 -1.81 12.46 -10.52
CA THR A 289 -2.20 12.25 -9.12
C THR A 289 -3.54 11.53 -9.01
N TRP A 290 -4.59 12.06 -9.63
CA TRP A 290 -5.90 11.41 -9.56
C TRP A 290 -5.99 10.18 -10.47
N MET A 291 -5.28 10.14 -11.61
CA MET A 291 -5.26 8.95 -12.46
C MET A 291 -4.60 7.75 -11.77
N LEU A 292 -3.49 7.96 -11.06
CA LEU A 292 -2.85 6.93 -10.25
C LEU A 292 -3.77 6.46 -9.12
N GLY A 293 -4.37 7.40 -8.40
CA GLY A 293 -5.29 7.05 -7.32
C GLY A 293 -6.47 6.22 -7.81
N VAL A 294 -7.13 6.63 -8.89
CA VAL A 294 -8.20 5.82 -9.50
C VAL A 294 -7.69 4.44 -9.93
N ALA A 295 -6.52 4.37 -10.59
CA ALA A 295 -5.97 3.10 -11.04
C ALA A 295 -5.70 2.13 -9.88
N MET A 296 -5.24 2.62 -8.73
CA MET A 296 -4.92 1.78 -7.57
C MET A 296 -6.16 1.21 -6.86
N ILE A 297 -7.32 1.84 -6.98
CA ILE A 297 -8.53 1.44 -6.26
C ILE A 297 -9.60 0.77 -7.15
N VAL A 298 -9.56 0.97 -8.47
CA VAL A 298 -10.63 0.49 -9.37
C VAL A 298 -10.79 -1.03 -9.32
N LEU A 299 -9.67 -1.78 -9.38
CA LEU A 299 -9.73 -3.25 -9.35
C LEU A 299 -10.24 -3.78 -7.99
N PRO A 300 -9.77 -3.29 -6.82
CA PRO A 300 -10.35 -3.67 -5.54
C PRO A 300 -11.86 -3.40 -5.45
N LEU A 301 -12.32 -2.27 -5.96
CA LEU A 301 -13.76 -1.95 -5.96
C LEU A 301 -14.58 -2.82 -6.93
N CYS A 302 -13.94 -3.41 -7.95
CA CYS A 302 -14.59 -4.32 -8.88
C CYS A 302 -14.48 -5.80 -8.47
N SER A 303 -14.26 -6.11 -7.19
CA SER A 303 -13.98 -7.47 -6.71
C SER A 303 -15.09 -8.15 -5.91
N SER A 304 -16.29 -7.59 -5.84
CA SER A 304 -17.45 -8.04 -5.05
C SER A 304 -17.25 -8.11 -3.53
N VAL A 305 -16.03 -7.96 -3.02
CA VAL A 305 -15.69 -8.05 -1.59
C VAL A 305 -14.90 -6.82 -1.18
N LEU A 306 -15.40 -6.10 -0.16
CA LEU A 306 -14.75 -4.91 0.35
C LEU A 306 -13.63 -5.21 1.37
N ALA A 307 -13.52 -6.44 1.85
CA ALA A 307 -12.52 -6.82 2.85
C ALA A 307 -11.09 -6.45 2.42
N SER A 308 -10.35 -5.86 3.35
CA SER A 308 -8.99 -5.33 3.14
C SER A 308 -8.90 -4.08 2.23
N PHE A 309 -10.00 -3.38 1.97
CA PHE A 309 -9.95 -2.15 1.17
C PHE A 309 -9.09 -1.06 1.82
N ASN A 310 -9.03 -1.03 3.16
CA ASN A 310 -8.15 -0.14 3.92
C ASN A 310 -6.67 -0.28 3.52
N ARG A 311 -6.22 -1.47 3.12
CA ARG A 311 -4.87 -1.72 2.63
C ARG A 311 -4.64 -1.11 1.24
N PHE A 312 -5.63 -1.21 0.35
CA PHE A 312 -5.57 -0.57 -0.97
C PHE A 312 -5.59 0.95 -0.85
N ALA A 313 -6.45 1.50 0.02
CA ALA A 313 -6.48 2.92 0.32
C ALA A 313 -5.15 3.43 0.91
N PHE A 314 -4.49 2.63 1.77
CA PHE A 314 -3.16 2.95 2.28
C PHE A 314 -2.09 2.87 1.18
N ALA A 315 -2.15 1.84 0.33
CA ALA A 315 -1.22 1.68 -0.78
C ALA A 315 -1.38 2.78 -1.85
N ASP A 316 -2.51 3.48 -1.84
CA ASP A 316 -2.75 4.67 -2.67
C ASP A 316 -2.03 5.90 -2.07
N TRP A 317 -0.71 5.94 -2.24
CA TRP A 317 0.15 6.99 -1.66
C TRP A 317 -0.20 8.41 -2.11
N VAL A 318 -0.97 8.59 -3.20
CA VAL A 318 -1.35 9.91 -3.71
C VAL A 318 -2.28 10.66 -2.75
N LEU A 319 -3.00 9.94 -1.90
CA LEU A 319 -3.90 10.52 -0.92
C LEU A 319 -3.16 11.40 0.11
N PHE A 320 -1.95 11.01 0.49
CA PHE A 320 -1.21 11.70 1.55
C PHE A 320 -0.81 13.13 1.19
N PRO A 321 -0.16 13.43 0.03
CA PRO A 321 0.09 14.82 -0.37
C PRO A 321 -1.20 15.59 -0.65
N VAL A 322 -2.26 14.94 -1.11
CA VAL A 322 -3.56 15.55 -1.35
C VAL A 322 -4.17 16.05 -0.04
N TYR A 323 -4.28 15.20 0.97
CA TYR A 323 -4.78 15.59 2.28
C TYR A 323 -3.86 16.56 3.02
N ALA A 324 -2.55 16.39 2.90
CA ALA A 324 -1.57 17.31 3.47
C ALA A 324 -1.72 18.73 2.90
N SER A 325 -2.05 18.84 1.62
CA SER A 325 -2.34 20.09 0.95
C SER A 325 -3.67 20.69 1.42
N ALA A 326 -4.76 19.89 1.41
CA ALA A 326 -6.09 20.31 1.85
C ALA A 326 -6.08 20.85 3.29
N ILE A 327 -5.49 20.08 4.23
CA ILE A 327 -5.34 20.48 5.63
C ILE A 327 -4.46 21.76 5.74
N GLY A 328 -3.45 21.86 4.88
CA GLY A 328 -2.58 23.06 4.82
C GLY A 328 -3.30 24.35 4.50
N ARG A 329 -4.49 24.30 3.86
CA ARG A 329 -5.33 25.47 3.54
C ARG A 329 -6.12 26.00 4.72
N LEU A 330 -6.27 25.19 5.76
CA LEU A 330 -6.99 25.63 6.96
C LEU A 330 -6.20 26.75 7.68
N PRO A 331 -6.88 27.73 8.28
CA PRO A 331 -6.28 28.64 9.23
C PRO A 331 -5.51 27.89 10.32
N LYS A 332 -4.44 28.50 10.86
CA LYS A 332 -3.55 27.82 11.82
C LYS A 332 -4.29 27.09 12.98
N PRO A 333 -5.28 27.69 13.67
CA PRO A 333 -5.96 26.99 14.76
C PRO A 333 -6.72 25.75 14.26
N TRP A 334 -7.50 25.88 13.18
CA TRP A 334 -8.27 24.79 12.62
C TRP A 334 -7.37 23.67 12.04
N ARG A 335 -6.23 24.02 11.49
CA ARG A 335 -5.23 23.05 11.04
C ARG A 335 -4.66 22.23 12.20
N ILE A 336 -4.39 22.87 13.34
CA ILE A 336 -3.94 22.17 14.54
C ILE A 336 -5.06 21.23 15.02
N VAL A 337 -6.28 21.71 15.15
CA VAL A 337 -7.43 20.89 15.56
C VAL A 337 -7.61 19.69 14.63
N ALA A 338 -7.61 19.91 13.31
CA ALA A 338 -7.76 18.84 12.33
C ALA A 338 -6.65 17.80 12.42
N MET A 339 -5.40 18.23 12.48
CA MET A 339 -4.25 17.31 12.62
C MET A 339 -4.29 16.52 13.93
N SER A 340 -4.66 17.17 15.05
CA SER A 340 -4.80 16.49 16.34
C SER A 340 -5.94 15.48 16.34
N ALA A 341 -7.10 15.84 15.77
CA ALA A 341 -8.25 14.93 15.66
C ALA A 341 -7.91 13.71 14.79
N ILE A 342 -7.27 13.92 13.63
CA ILE A 342 -6.80 12.85 12.75
C ILE A 342 -5.79 11.97 13.51
N ALA A 343 -4.81 12.57 14.20
CA ALA A 343 -3.81 11.81 14.95
C ALA A 343 -4.45 10.93 16.02
N VAL A 344 -5.37 11.48 16.83
CA VAL A 344 -6.08 10.72 17.87
C VAL A 344 -6.89 9.58 17.25
N ALA A 345 -7.71 9.85 16.22
CA ALA A 345 -8.53 8.84 15.57
C ALA A 345 -7.67 7.72 14.96
N CYS A 346 -6.59 8.09 14.26
CA CYS A 346 -5.68 7.13 13.64
C CYS A 346 -4.91 6.29 14.68
N VAL A 347 -4.42 6.90 15.75
CA VAL A 347 -3.70 6.19 16.83
C VAL A 347 -4.62 5.21 17.55
N LEU A 348 -5.86 5.61 17.89
CA LEU A 348 -6.83 4.71 18.52
C LEU A 348 -7.19 3.52 17.60
N THR A 349 -7.39 3.79 16.30
CA THR A 349 -7.66 2.73 15.33
C THR A 349 -6.46 1.82 15.13
N ALA A 350 -5.25 2.37 15.00
CA ALA A 350 -4.02 1.61 14.88
C ALA A 350 -3.76 0.75 16.13
N TYR A 351 -4.00 1.29 17.32
CA TYR A 351 -3.91 0.55 18.58
C TYR A 351 -4.82 -0.68 18.58
N ALA A 352 -6.09 -0.50 18.20
CA ALA A 352 -7.05 -1.60 18.10
C ALA A 352 -6.63 -2.65 17.03
N MET A 353 -6.11 -2.20 15.88
CA MET A 353 -5.64 -3.08 14.82
C MET A 353 -4.37 -3.84 15.23
N ILE A 354 -3.38 -3.17 15.79
CA ILE A 354 -2.14 -3.80 16.26
C ILE A 354 -2.45 -4.82 17.35
N GLY A 355 -3.35 -4.49 18.29
CA GLY A 355 -3.77 -5.42 19.34
C GLY A 355 -4.38 -6.71 18.78
N ARG A 356 -5.29 -6.59 17.83
CA ARG A 356 -5.89 -7.75 17.16
C ARG A 356 -4.85 -8.55 16.36
N PHE A 357 -4.00 -7.84 15.60
CA PHE A 357 -2.96 -8.44 14.79
C PHE A 357 -1.94 -9.21 15.63
N SER A 358 -1.52 -8.63 16.76
CA SER A 358 -0.53 -9.21 17.67
C SER A 358 -0.96 -10.53 18.31
N ILE A 359 -2.29 -10.77 18.44
CA ILE A 359 -2.87 -12.02 18.98
C ILE A 359 -3.43 -12.93 17.87
N GLY A 360 -3.07 -12.68 16.61
CA GLY A 360 -3.51 -13.51 15.49
C GLY A 360 -5.00 -13.34 15.14
N ARG A 361 -5.61 -12.16 15.35
CA ARG A 361 -6.97 -11.85 14.88
C ARG A 361 -6.93 -10.97 13.63
N PHE A 362 -7.72 -11.31 12.64
CA PHE A 362 -7.76 -10.60 11.35
C PHE A 362 -8.14 -9.12 11.50
N VAL A 363 -7.49 -8.24 10.72
CA VAL A 363 -7.61 -6.77 10.82
C VAL A 363 -7.77 -6.05 9.47
N GLY A 364 -7.90 -6.77 8.38
CA GLY A 364 -8.05 -6.16 7.06
C GLY A 364 -8.87 -6.97 6.10
#